data_06f3428f279f4eb3eb8871d11c571f60
#
_entry.id   06f3428f279f4eb3eb8871d11c571f60
#
_cell.length_a   1.000
_cell.length_b   1.000
_cell.length_c   1.000
_cell.angle_alpha   90.00
_cell.angle_beta   90.00
_cell.angle_gamma   90.00
#
_symmetry.space_group_name_H-M   'P 1'
#
loop_
_entity.id
_entity.type
_entity.pdbx_description
1 polymer ?
#
loop_
_entity_poly.entity_id
_entity_poly.type
_entity_poly.pdbx_seq_one_letter_code
_entity_poly.pdbx_strand_id
1 'polypeptide(L)'
;MTSNPTGSAVSGPLIVQGDMTILLEVAHPIYAEARDKIAPFTELLKSPEHMHTYGISHLSLWNAASSGHSAKEVLDTLRAYSRFDLPHNLIFEVETFMERYGQVRILREDGKLILETIDPALMAEIKAHRQLAPLIETVLDDNRVVLFPHSRGMVKMALTNIGFPADDMAGYVTGAPLEVEI
;
A
#
# COMPACT_ATOMS: atom_id res chain seq x y z
N MET A 1 -38.00 -34.23 -19.32
CA MET A 1 -37.92 -32.78 -19.69
C MET A 1 -37.62 -32.01 -18.44
N THR A 2 -36.34 -31.80 -18.17
CA THR A 2 -35.87 -31.06 -17.03
C THR A 2 -35.34 -29.75 -17.53
N SER A 3 -36.13 -28.71 -17.34
CA SER A 3 -35.71 -27.33 -17.55
C SER A 3 -34.72 -26.97 -16.47
N ASN A 4 -33.50 -26.78 -16.87
CA ASN A 4 -32.47 -26.21 -16.03
C ASN A 4 -32.70 -24.67 -15.98
N PRO A 5 -33.00 -24.06 -14.84
CA PRO A 5 -32.92 -22.60 -14.75
C PRO A 5 -31.43 -22.26 -14.59
N THR A 6 -30.80 -21.94 -15.69
CA THR A 6 -29.58 -21.16 -15.67
C THR A 6 -29.90 -19.81 -15.03
N GLY A 7 -29.77 -19.77 -13.71
CA GLY A 7 -29.66 -18.50 -13.02
C GLY A 7 -28.47 -17.77 -13.64
N SER A 8 -28.73 -16.71 -14.40
CA SER A 8 -27.70 -15.80 -14.84
C SER A 8 -27.07 -15.23 -13.57
N ALA A 9 -25.87 -15.70 -13.24
CA ALA A 9 -25.07 -15.04 -12.23
C ALA A 9 -24.97 -13.57 -12.65
N VAL A 10 -25.52 -12.69 -11.82
CA VAL A 10 -25.43 -11.24 -12.04
C VAL A 10 -23.95 -10.92 -12.07
N SER A 11 -23.43 -10.53 -13.23
CA SER A 11 -22.03 -10.19 -13.38
C SER A 11 -21.70 -8.98 -12.50
N GLY A 12 -20.53 -8.98 -11.87
CA GLY A 12 -20.12 -7.92 -10.95
C GLY A 12 -20.05 -6.53 -11.61
N PRO A 13 -20.11 -5.46 -10.80
CA PRO A 13 -20.12 -4.08 -11.31
C PRO A 13 -18.73 -3.60 -11.78
N LEU A 14 -17.65 -4.32 -11.47
CA LEU A 14 -16.29 -3.93 -11.80
C LEU A 14 -15.79 -4.59 -13.08
N ILE A 15 -15.07 -3.80 -13.88
CA ILE A 15 -14.22 -4.29 -14.97
C ILE A 15 -12.80 -3.87 -14.64
N VAL A 16 -11.96 -4.83 -14.31
CA VAL A 16 -10.57 -4.61 -13.93
C VAL A 16 -9.68 -4.76 -15.15
N GLN A 17 -8.88 -3.75 -15.44
CA GLN A 17 -8.04 -3.67 -16.64
C GLN A 17 -6.55 -3.86 -16.31
N GLY A 18 -5.78 -4.34 -17.28
CA GLY A 18 -4.35 -4.61 -17.10
C GLY A 18 -3.48 -3.36 -16.95
N ASP A 19 -4.00 -2.18 -17.21
CA ASP A 19 -3.34 -0.90 -16.99
C ASP A 19 -3.53 -0.34 -15.56
N MET A 20 -3.99 -1.15 -14.63
CA MET A 20 -4.30 -0.79 -13.24
C MET A 20 -5.51 0.15 -13.09
N THR A 21 -6.37 0.23 -14.09
CA THR A 21 -7.64 0.94 -13.98
C THR A 21 -8.81 -0.02 -13.73
N ILE A 22 -9.83 0.48 -13.06
CA ILE A 22 -11.06 -0.23 -12.73
C ILE A 22 -12.23 0.61 -13.19
N LEU A 23 -13.08 0.04 -14.03
CA LEU A 23 -14.36 0.64 -14.41
C LEU A 23 -15.45 0.13 -13.47
N LEU A 24 -16.25 1.05 -12.93
CA LEU A 24 -17.36 0.75 -12.03
C LEU A 24 -18.67 1.23 -12.66
N GLU A 25 -19.58 0.30 -12.90
CA GLU A 25 -20.91 0.58 -13.48
C GLU A 25 -21.83 1.22 -12.44
N VAL A 26 -22.23 2.47 -12.67
CA VAL A 26 -23.04 3.27 -11.71
C VAL A 26 -24.46 2.73 -11.56
N ALA A 27 -25.07 2.20 -12.63
CA ALA A 27 -26.42 1.67 -12.61
C ALA A 27 -26.53 0.26 -12.01
N HIS A 28 -25.40 -0.38 -11.67
CA HIS A 28 -25.42 -1.73 -11.11
C HIS A 28 -26.05 -1.75 -9.70
N PRO A 29 -26.88 -2.77 -9.36
CA PRO A 29 -27.57 -2.82 -8.06
C PRO A 29 -26.68 -2.72 -6.84
N ILE A 30 -25.44 -3.25 -6.91
CA ILE A 30 -24.47 -3.20 -5.81
C ILE A 30 -23.35 -2.19 -6.03
N TYR A 31 -23.58 -1.17 -6.85
CA TYR A 31 -22.61 -0.10 -7.11
C TYR A 31 -22.03 0.52 -5.84
N ALA A 32 -22.89 0.93 -4.92
CA ALA A 32 -22.47 1.60 -3.69
C ALA A 32 -21.60 0.70 -2.80
N GLU A 33 -21.95 -0.58 -2.71
CA GLU A 33 -21.17 -1.57 -1.97
C GLU A 33 -19.79 -1.77 -2.60
N ALA A 34 -19.74 -1.98 -3.91
CA ALA A 34 -18.46 -2.17 -4.63
C ALA A 34 -17.58 -0.93 -4.53
N ARG A 35 -18.13 0.27 -4.67
CA ARG A 35 -17.42 1.55 -4.49
C ARG A 35 -16.75 1.62 -3.12
N ASP A 36 -17.48 1.31 -2.07
CA ASP A 36 -16.99 1.41 -0.70
C ASP A 36 -15.91 0.34 -0.42
N LYS A 37 -16.02 -0.81 -1.05
CA LYS A 37 -15.04 -1.91 -0.92
C LYS A 37 -13.72 -1.63 -1.61
N ILE A 38 -13.71 -0.93 -2.74
CA ILE A 38 -12.47 -0.59 -3.45
C ILE A 38 -11.84 0.73 -2.98
N ALA A 39 -12.57 1.57 -2.27
CA ALA A 39 -12.10 2.88 -1.81
C ALA A 39 -10.76 2.84 -1.04
N PRO A 40 -10.47 1.86 -0.17
CA PRO A 40 -9.23 1.83 0.58
C PRO A 40 -7.95 1.73 -0.26
N PHE A 41 -8.02 1.18 -1.48
CA PHE A 41 -6.84 0.91 -2.31
C PHE A 41 -6.92 1.51 -3.72
N THR A 42 -7.88 2.39 -3.98
CA THR A 42 -8.08 3.04 -5.28
C THR A 42 -8.22 4.54 -5.16
N GLU A 43 -8.01 5.23 -6.27
CA GLU A 43 -8.26 6.66 -6.43
C GLU A 43 -9.29 6.88 -7.54
N LEU A 44 -10.27 7.75 -7.31
CA LEU A 44 -11.24 8.12 -8.34
C LEU A 44 -10.57 9.01 -9.39
N LEU A 45 -10.48 8.53 -10.62
CA LEU A 45 -9.87 9.25 -11.73
C LEU A 45 -10.87 10.05 -12.56
N LYS A 46 -12.03 9.44 -12.85
CA LYS A 46 -13.11 10.03 -13.65
C LYS A 46 -14.47 9.53 -13.15
N SER A 47 -15.46 10.42 -13.19
CA SER A 47 -16.81 10.11 -12.71
C SER A 47 -17.92 10.55 -13.71
N PRO A 48 -17.87 10.11 -14.99
CA PRO A 48 -18.98 10.34 -15.90
C PRO A 48 -20.25 9.60 -15.42
N GLU A 49 -21.40 9.99 -15.94
CA GLU A 49 -22.72 9.62 -15.43
C GLU A 49 -22.96 8.10 -15.27
N HIS A 50 -22.43 7.29 -16.20
CA HIS A 50 -22.76 5.87 -16.26
C HIS A 50 -21.63 4.93 -15.81
N MET A 51 -20.39 5.39 -15.85
CA MET A 51 -19.24 4.57 -15.59
C MET A 51 -18.13 5.37 -14.88
N HIS A 52 -17.84 5.06 -13.65
CA HIS A 52 -16.71 5.67 -12.94
C HIS A 52 -15.42 4.91 -13.22
N THR A 53 -14.33 5.65 -13.33
CA THR A 53 -12.98 5.07 -13.48
C THR A 53 -12.17 5.31 -12.23
N TYR A 54 -11.67 4.24 -11.65
CA TYR A 54 -10.74 4.24 -10.53
C TYR A 54 -9.37 3.79 -10.98
N GLY A 55 -8.33 4.23 -10.30
CA GLY A 55 -6.96 3.79 -10.52
C GLY A 55 -6.38 3.12 -9.28
N ILE A 56 -5.55 2.10 -9.51
CA ILE A 56 -4.68 1.52 -8.50
C ILE A 56 -3.28 2.05 -8.78
N SER A 57 -2.68 2.73 -7.82
CA SER A 57 -1.31 3.22 -7.87
C SER A 57 -0.46 2.55 -6.78
N HIS A 58 0.87 2.63 -6.90
CA HIS A 58 1.76 2.20 -5.83
C HIS A 58 1.42 2.90 -4.52
N LEU A 59 1.13 4.20 -4.57
CA LEU A 59 0.75 4.97 -3.40
C LEU A 59 -0.57 4.48 -2.79
N SER A 60 -1.60 4.21 -3.59
CA SER A 60 -2.88 3.70 -3.09
C SER A 60 -2.74 2.31 -2.45
N LEU A 61 -1.88 1.44 -3.00
CA LEU A 61 -1.57 0.13 -2.41
C LEU A 61 -0.80 0.25 -1.09
N TRP A 62 0.17 1.14 -1.01
CA TRP A 62 0.92 1.37 0.23
C TRP A 62 0.06 2.01 1.31
N ASN A 63 -0.83 2.92 0.96
CA ASN A 63 -1.81 3.48 1.89
C ASN A 63 -2.76 2.39 2.43
N ALA A 64 -3.21 1.48 1.58
CA ALA A 64 -4.01 0.33 2.00
C ALA A 64 -3.22 -0.58 2.96
N ALA A 65 -1.97 -0.91 2.64
CA ALA A 65 -1.10 -1.72 3.49
C ALA A 65 -0.85 -1.05 4.85
N SER A 66 -0.60 0.26 4.88
CA SER A 66 -0.42 1.01 6.12
C SER A 66 -1.69 1.07 6.99
N SER A 67 -2.85 0.93 6.37
CA SER A 67 -4.15 0.85 7.06
C SER A 67 -4.53 -0.58 7.50
N GLY A 68 -3.65 -1.55 7.29
CA GLY A 68 -3.82 -2.93 7.72
C GLY A 68 -4.43 -3.88 6.69
N HIS A 69 -4.62 -3.44 5.44
CA HIS A 69 -5.10 -4.31 4.36
C HIS A 69 -3.96 -5.15 3.79
N SER A 70 -4.24 -6.43 3.52
CA SER A 70 -3.29 -7.32 2.85
C SER A 70 -3.52 -7.36 1.34
N ALA A 71 -2.50 -7.78 0.58
CA ALA A 71 -2.64 -8.03 -0.85
C ALA A 71 -3.75 -9.04 -1.15
N LYS A 72 -3.86 -10.08 -0.32
CA LYS A 72 -4.93 -11.09 -0.43
C LYS A 72 -6.32 -10.47 -0.30
N GLU A 73 -6.54 -9.59 0.67
CA GLU A 73 -7.83 -8.88 0.85
C GLU A 73 -8.17 -8.01 -0.35
N VAL A 74 -7.20 -7.27 -0.89
CA VAL A 74 -7.38 -6.45 -2.10
C VAL A 74 -7.78 -7.31 -3.29
N LEU A 75 -7.06 -8.39 -3.55
CA LEU A 75 -7.34 -9.30 -4.67
C LEU A 75 -8.66 -10.05 -4.50
N ASP A 76 -8.99 -10.51 -3.29
CA ASP A 76 -10.27 -11.17 -3.01
C ASP A 76 -11.44 -10.20 -3.21
N THR A 77 -11.30 -8.94 -2.81
CA THR A 77 -12.30 -7.89 -3.08
C THR A 77 -12.49 -7.68 -4.58
N LEU A 78 -11.42 -7.53 -5.33
CA LEU A 78 -11.50 -7.37 -6.78
C LEU A 78 -12.16 -8.57 -7.46
N ARG A 79 -11.83 -9.79 -7.04
CA ARG A 79 -12.46 -11.01 -7.58
C ARG A 79 -13.95 -11.09 -7.26
N ALA A 80 -14.33 -10.71 -6.04
CA ALA A 80 -15.73 -10.77 -5.60
C ALA A 80 -16.66 -9.84 -6.39
N TYR A 81 -16.17 -8.68 -6.81
CA TYR A 81 -16.96 -7.65 -7.51
C TYR A 81 -16.67 -7.55 -9.00
N SER A 82 -15.66 -8.24 -9.51
CA SER A 82 -15.27 -8.20 -10.91
C SER A 82 -16.21 -9.01 -11.80
N ARG A 83 -16.47 -8.47 -12.99
CA ARG A 83 -17.26 -9.13 -14.03
C ARG A 83 -16.46 -10.24 -14.73
N PHE A 84 -15.16 -10.07 -14.86
CA PHE A 84 -14.22 -10.95 -15.54
C PHE A 84 -13.08 -11.36 -14.61
N ASP A 85 -12.30 -12.33 -15.04
CA ASP A 85 -11.07 -12.70 -14.34
C ASP A 85 -10.10 -11.53 -14.27
N LEU A 86 -9.33 -11.47 -13.18
CA LEU A 86 -8.35 -10.42 -13.00
C LEU A 86 -7.16 -10.62 -13.95
N PRO A 87 -6.62 -9.52 -14.54
CA PRO A 87 -5.39 -9.60 -15.32
C PRO A 87 -4.21 -10.11 -14.48
N HIS A 88 -3.40 -11.02 -15.02
CA HIS A 88 -2.27 -11.60 -14.30
C HIS A 88 -1.22 -10.57 -13.87
N ASN A 89 -0.96 -9.57 -14.71
CA ASN A 89 -0.03 -8.51 -14.37
C ASN A 89 -0.50 -7.66 -13.19
N LEU A 90 -1.81 -7.41 -13.08
CA LEU A 90 -2.38 -6.69 -11.94
C LEU A 90 -2.21 -7.49 -10.64
N ILE A 91 -2.48 -8.79 -10.65
CA ILE A 91 -2.26 -9.66 -9.49
C ILE A 91 -0.81 -9.58 -9.03
N PHE A 92 0.13 -9.72 -9.98
CA PHE A 92 1.56 -9.66 -9.69
C PHE A 92 1.98 -8.30 -9.10
N GLU A 93 1.49 -7.21 -9.66
CA GLU A 93 1.82 -5.86 -9.17
C GLU A 93 1.25 -5.61 -7.78
N VAL A 94 0.00 -5.98 -7.52
CA VAL A 94 -0.62 -5.82 -6.19
C VAL A 94 0.16 -6.60 -5.14
N GLU A 95 0.47 -7.86 -5.40
CA GLU A 95 1.25 -8.70 -4.48
C GLU A 95 2.63 -8.09 -4.23
N THR A 96 3.36 -7.76 -5.30
CA THR A 96 4.74 -7.25 -5.21
C THR A 96 4.83 -5.93 -4.45
N PHE A 97 3.96 -4.96 -4.76
CA PHE A 97 4.04 -3.64 -4.14
C PHE A 97 3.52 -3.61 -2.71
N MET A 98 2.51 -4.39 -2.39
CA MET A 98 2.02 -4.46 -1.01
C MET A 98 2.97 -5.23 -0.10
N GLU A 99 3.66 -6.26 -0.59
CA GLU A 99 4.69 -6.98 0.16
C GLU A 99 5.93 -6.14 0.47
N ARG A 100 6.26 -5.15 -0.36
CA ARG A 100 7.37 -4.22 -0.10
C ARG A 100 7.12 -3.27 1.04
N TYR A 101 5.87 -2.97 1.36
CA TYR A 101 5.54 -2.14 2.50
C TYR A 101 5.89 -2.86 3.81
N GLY A 102 6.55 -2.15 4.72
CA GLY A 102 6.93 -2.70 6.03
C GLY A 102 8.20 -3.55 6.04
N GLN A 103 8.84 -3.80 4.89
CA GLN A 103 10.18 -4.42 4.87
C GLN A 103 11.26 -3.49 5.41
N VAL A 104 11.00 -2.19 5.40
CA VAL A 104 11.84 -1.15 5.99
C VAL A 104 11.03 -0.40 7.02
N ARG A 105 11.58 -0.23 8.22
CA ARG A 105 10.96 0.50 9.33
C ARG A 105 11.85 1.63 9.79
N ILE A 106 11.22 2.73 10.18
CA ILE A 106 11.89 3.84 10.88
C ILE A 106 11.38 3.83 12.32
N LEU A 107 12.29 3.66 13.27
CA LEU A 107 12.00 3.56 14.68
C LEU A 107 12.68 4.71 15.43
N ARG A 108 12.24 4.98 16.65
CA ARG A 108 12.96 5.86 17.58
C ARG A 108 13.30 5.06 18.85
N GLU A 109 14.59 4.89 19.09
CA GLU A 109 15.12 4.22 20.29
C GLU A 109 16.15 5.12 20.97
N ASP A 110 16.01 5.33 22.27
CA ASP A 110 16.92 6.17 23.07
C ASP A 110 17.18 7.56 22.46
N GLY A 111 16.17 8.16 21.87
CA GLY A 111 16.26 9.46 21.19
C GLY A 111 16.90 9.42 19.80
N LYS A 112 17.38 8.27 19.36
CA LYS A 112 18.01 8.07 18.04
C LYS A 112 17.00 7.57 17.02
N LEU A 113 17.18 8.02 15.78
CA LEU A 113 16.40 7.58 14.64
C LEU A 113 17.07 6.32 14.05
N ILE A 114 16.36 5.19 14.06
CA ILE A 114 16.85 3.89 13.60
C ILE A 114 16.13 3.50 12.32
N LEU A 115 16.90 3.09 11.31
CA LEU A 115 16.39 2.41 10.12
C LEU A 115 16.64 0.92 10.28
N GLU A 116 15.58 0.12 10.17
CA GLU A 116 15.62 -1.33 10.30
C GLU A 116 15.07 -1.99 9.05
N THR A 117 15.71 -3.04 8.58
CA THR A 117 15.19 -3.89 7.50
C THR A 117 14.99 -5.32 7.99
N ILE A 118 14.03 -6.03 7.39
CA ILE A 118 13.83 -7.46 7.68
C ILE A 118 14.87 -8.34 6.99
N ASP A 119 15.51 -7.82 5.93
CA ASP A 119 16.48 -8.55 5.11
C ASP A 119 17.83 -7.81 5.10
N PRO A 120 18.95 -8.49 5.48
CA PRO A 120 20.29 -7.92 5.39
C PRO A 120 20.71 -7.50 3.98
N ALA A 121 20.23 -8.20 2.94
CA ALA A 121 20.52 -7.84 1.55
C ALA A 121 19.91 -6.49 1.18
N LEU A 122 18.69 -6.21 1.65
CA LEU A 122 18.04 -4.90 1.46
C LEU A 122 18.81 -3.79 2.21
N MET A 123 19.29 -4.06 3.43
CA MET A 123 20.14 -3.10 4.16
C MET A 123 21.45 -2.82 3.44
N ALA A 124 22.07 -3.83 2.84
CA ALA A 124 23.28 -3.66 2.05
C ALA A 124 23.03 -2.76 0.82
N GLU A 125 21.89 -2.92 0.15
CA GLU A 125 21.47 -2.07 -0.95
C GLU A 125 21.25 -0.62 -0.49
N ILE A 126 20.58 -0.42 0.63
CA ILE A 126 20.35 0.90 1.23
C ILE A 126 21.68 1.59 1.57
N LYS A 127 22.62 0.88 2.19
CA LYS A 127 23.95 1.41 2.53
C LYS A 127 24.77 1.81 1.30
N ALA A 128 24.56 1.15 0.18
CA ALA A 128 25.22 1.44 -1.08
C ALA A 128 24.49 2.51 -1.93
N HIS A 129 23.25 2.85 -1.57
CA HIS A 129 22.44 3.75 -2.38
C HIS A 129 22.90 5.20 -2.25
N ARG A 130 23.09 5.87 -3.39
CA ARG A 130 23.64 7.22 -3.49
C ARG A 130 22.94 8.27 -2.61
N GLN A 131 21.61 8.20 -2.51
CA GLN A 131 20.81 9.16 -1.74
C GLN A 131 20.64 8.78 -0.27
N LEU A 132 20.79 7.51 0.08
CA LEU A 132 20.57 6.98 1.43
C LEU A 132 21.87 6.90 2.24
N ALA A 133 22.97 6.51 1.62
CA ALA A 133 24.26 6.37 2.30
C ALA A 133 24.70 7.62 3.09
N PRO A 134 24.54 8.86 2.54
CA PRO A 134 24.91 10.09 3.27
C PRO A 134 24.03 10.38 4.50
N LEU A 135 22.86 9.75 4.60
CA LEU A 135 21.90 9.97 5.68
C LEU A 135 22.12 9.01 6.88
N ILE A 136 23.03 8.06 6.73
CA ILE A 136 23.39 7.09 7.76
C ILE A 136 24.51 7.67 8.61
N GLU A 137 24.28 7.77 9.92
CA GLU A 137 25.28 8.23 10.90
C GLU A 137 26.18 7.09 11.36
N THR A 138 25.58 5.94 11.71
CA THR A 138 26.29 4.78 12.28
C THR A 138 25.62 3.49 11.86
N VAL A 139 26.39 2.47 11.57
CA VAL A 139 25.91 1.10 11.35
C VAL A 139 25.88 0.35 12.68
N LEU A 140 24.74 -0.22 13.05
CA LEU A 140 24.58 -1.00 14.28
C LEU A 140 24.85 -2.49 14.03
N ASP A 141 24.21 -3.04 13.01
CA ASP A 141 24.36 -4.43 12.58
C ASP A 141 23.96 -4.58 11.09
N ASP A 142 23.80 -5.82 10.63
CA ASP A 142 23.47 -6.10 9.22
C ASP A 142 22.07 -5.62 8.80
N ASN A 143 21.17 -5.38 9.76
CA ASN A 143 19.79 -5.00 9.53
C ASN A 143 19.41 -3.61 10.05
N ARG A 144 20.31 -2.96 10.81
CA ARG A 144 19.99 -1.73 11.54
C ARG A 144 21.07 -0.68 11.40
N VAL A 145 20.66 0.54 11.15
CA VAL A 145 21.53 1.72 11.10
C VAL A 145 20.91 2.88 11.87
N VAL A 146 21.77 3.75 12.42
CA VAL A 146 21.35 5.03 12.99
C VAL A 146 21.38 6.07 11.89
N LEU A 147 20.29 6.81 11.76
CA LEU A 147 20.18 7.94 10.83
C LEU A 147 20.52 9.25 11.52
N PHE A 148 20.97 10.24 10.76
CA PHE A 148 21.12 11.59 11.27
C PHE A 148 19.76 12.14 11.75
N PRO A 149 19.70 12.93 12.84
CA PRO A 149 18.47 13.29 13.53
C PRO A 149 17.42 14.01 12.66
N HIS A 150 17.84 14.75 11.63
CA HIS A 150 16.95 15.54 10.78
C HIS A 150 16.71 14.92 9.39
N SER A 151 17.14 13.69 9.18
CA SER A 151 17.08 13.04 7.87
C SER A 151 15.79 12.28 7.57
N ARG A 152 14.87 12.15 8.52
CA ARG A 152 13.66 11.31 8.43
C ARG A 152 12.87 11.53 7.15
N GLY A 153 12.56 12.78 6.80
CA GLY A 153 11.79 13.10 5.59
C GLY A 153 12.54 12.73 4.31
N MET A 154 13.85 13.00 4.25
CA MET A 154 14.68 12.65 3.09
C MET A 154 14.83 11.15 2.93
N VAL A 155 14.99 10.41 4.02
CA VAL A 155 15.07 8.94 4.01
C VAL A 155 13.77 8.34 3.52
N LYS A 156 12.62 8.79 4.01
CA LYS A 156 11.30 8.34 3.57
C LYS A 156 11.10 8.55 2.07
N MET A 157 11.45 9.72 1.57
CA MET A 157 11.34 10.05 0.16
C MET A 157 12.26 9.18 -0.71
N ALA A 158 13.51 9.01 -0.31
CA ALA A 158 14.47 8.18 -1.04
C ALA A 158 14.05 6.70 -1.06
N LEU A 159 13.56 6.16 0.05
CA LEU A 159 13.05 4.79 0.14
C LEU A 159 11.81 4.60 -0.75
N THR A 160 10.90 5.56 -0.77
CA THR A 160 9.74 5.53 -1.66
C THR A 160 10.17 5.51 -3.13
N ASN A 161 11.17 6.31 -3.51
CA ASN A 161 11.68 6.36 -4.87
C ASN A 161 12.31 5.04 -5.36
N ILE A 162 12.90 4.26 -4.47
CA ILE A 162 13.44 2.93 -4.80
C ILE A 162 12.43 1.79 -4.67
N GLY A 163 11.18 2.11 -4.32
CA GLY A 163 10.08 1.15 -4.24
C GLY A 163 9.96 0.39 -2.92
N PHE A 164 10.60 0.87 -1.85
CA PHE A 164 10.52 0.32 -0.50
C PHE A 164 10.04 1.38 0.50
N PRO A 165 8.76 1.75 0.49
CA PRO A 165 8.25 2.75 1.41
C PRO A 165 8.42 2.30 2.86
N ALA A 166 8.94 3.20 3.69
CA ALA A 166 9.18 2.89 5.09
C ALA A 166 7.87 2.87 5.90
N ASP A 167 7.74 1.89 6.78
CA ASP A 167 6.79 1.93 7.88
C ASP A 167 7.38 2.85 8.96
N ASP A 168 6.83 4.06 9.06
CA ASP A 168 7.35 5.10 9.93
C ASP A 168 6.70 5.04 11.31
N MET A 169 7.35 4.36 12.21
CA MET A 169 6.94 4.23 13.61
C MET A 169 7.59 5.28 14.53
N ALA A 170 8.51 6.13 14.02
CA ALA A 170 9.24 7.11 14.81
C ALA A 170 8.38 8.33 15.24
N GLY A 171 7.24 8.54 14.58
CA GLY A 171 6.28 9.61 14.90
C GLY A 171 5.33 9.30 16.05
N TYR A 172 5.23 8.07 16.46
CA TYR A 172 4.45 7.67 17.64
C TYR A 172 5.26 7.92 18.91
N VAL A 173 5.37 9.19 19.30
CA VAL A 173 5.73 9.53 20.67
C VAL A 173 4.49 9.20 21.50
N THR A 174 4.55 8.17 22.32
CA THR A 174 3.60 7.99 23.42
C THR A 174 3.64 9.29 24.21
N GLY A 175 2.57 10.09 24.11
CA GLY A 175 2.46 11.33 24.84
C GLY A 175 2.59 11.03 26.31
N ALA A 176 3.68 11.48 26.93
CA ALA A 176 3.71 11.61 28.36
C ALA A 176 2.56 12.56 28.72
N PRO A 177 1.74 12.25 29.75
CA PRO A 177 0.72 13.18 30.19
C PRO A 177 1.41 14.48 30.53
N LEU A 178 0.95 15.59 29.94
CA LEU A 178 1.34 16.93 30.38
C LEU A 178 0.87 17.06 31.83
N GLU A 179 1.79 17.00 32.76
CA GLU A 179 1.56 17.49 34.09
C GLU A 179 1.42 19.02 33.97
N VAL A 180 0.18 19.47 33.95
CA VAL A 180 -0.13 20.89 34.13
C VAL A 180 -0.02 21.15 35.62
N GLU A 181 1.12 21.68 36.06
CA GLU A 181 1.19 22.32 37.37
C GLU A 181 0.35 23.59 37.29
N ILE A 182 -0.68 23.60 38.13
CA ILE A 182 -1.50 24.78 38.39
C ILE A 182 -0.84 25.57 39.53
#